data_61245b479f4e3d6a50cfb0068f0ce991
#
_entry.id   61245b479f4e3d6a50cfb0068f0ce991
#
_cell.length_a   1.000
_cell.length_b   1.000
_cell.length_c   1.000
_cell.angle_alpha   90.00
_cell.angle_beta   90.00
_cell.angle_gamma   90.00
#
_symmetry.space_group_name_H-M   'P 1'
#
loop_
_entity.id
_entity.type
_entity.pdbx_description
1 polymer ?
#
loop_
_entity_poly.entity_id
_entity_poly.type
_entity_poly.pdbx_seq_one_letter_code
_entity_poly.pdbx_strand_id
1 'polypeptide(L)'
;KLCEIISFLHSQKPTPILFLDIQPKNILIKDKRIYLVDFGNSFYVDEAQNRQMLLGTPGYAAPEQYKYENLDERADIYGIGAILYFMVTGRNGDCKGARSLEFPNEITGKYKMIVKQCMSKDREYRFLDVSTIANNLKDLTNTDIKYSVGYKPLTISLVGTSPHCGVTTIGLALASTI
;
A
#
# COMPACT_ATOMS: atom_id res chain seq x y z
N LYS A 1 -1.37 -7.98 7.47
CA LYS A 1 -1.51 -8.77 6.23
C LYS A 1 -1.17 -7.96 4.98
N LEU A 2 -1.88 -6.84 4.65
CA LEU A 2 -1.51 -6.02 3.49
C LEU A 2 -0.05 -5.55 3.59
N CYS A 3 0.36 -5.06 4.74
CA CYS A 3 1.76 -4.65 4.96
C CYS A 3 2.76 -5.79 4.74
N GLU A 4 2.41 -7.04 5.05
CA GLU A 4 3.27 -8.21 4.81
C GLU A 4 3.47 -8.43 3.31
N ILE A 5 2.41 -8.30 2.50
CA ILE A 5 2.51 -8.43 1.03
C ILE A 5 3.38 -7.32 0.44
N ILE A 6 3.11 -6.07 0.80
CA ILE A 6 3.85 -4.94 0.26
C ILE A 6 5.32 -4.98 0.72
N SER A 7 5.58 -5.33 1.99
CA SER A 7 6.95 -5.53 2.48
C SER A 7 7.68 -6.64 1.70
N PHE A 8 6.98 -7.71 1.32
CA PHE A 8 7.54 -8.76 0.48
C PHE A 8 7.89 -8.23 -0.93
N LEU A 9 7.03 -7.44 -1.56
CA LEU A 9 7.32 -6.82 -2.86
C LEU A 9 8.53 -5.87 -2.77
N HIS A 10 8.60 -5.06 -1.72
CA HIS A 10 9.73 -4.15 -1.48
C HIS A 10 11.06 -4.86 -1.15
N SER A 11 11.00 -6.12 -0.70
CA SER A 11 12.22 -6.91 -0.42
C SER A 11 12.80 -7.62 -1.62
N GLN A 12 12.16 -7.52 -2.79
CA GLN A 12 12.60 -8.24 -3.99
C GLN A 12 13.95 -7.75 -4.50
N LYS A 13 14.68 -8.64 -5.20
CA LYS A 13 15.99 -8.39 -5.79
C LYS A 13 15.90 -8.56 -7.31
N PRO A 14 16.70 -7.83 -8.09
CA PRO A 14 17.80 -6.92 -7.69
C PRO A 14 17.31 -5.60 -7.07
N THR A 15 16.09 -5.16 -7.37
CA THR A 15 15.51 -3.91 -6.86
C THR A 15 14.09 -4.13 -6.35
N PRO A 16 13.57 -3.30 -5.43
CA PRO A 16 12.20 -3.37 -4.96
C PRO A 16 11.17 -3.32 -6.09
N ILE A 17 10.04 -4.00 -5.88
CA ILE A 17 8.86 -3.89 -6.73
C ILE A 17 7.88 -2.94 -6.06
N LEU A 18 7.47 -1.88 -6.78
CA LEU A 18 6.41 -0.98 -6.39
C LEU A 18 5.08 -1.48 -6.91
N PHE A 19 4.04 -1.47 -6.08
CA PHE A 19 2.69 -1.89 -6.49
C PHE A 19 1.88 -0.73 -7.10
N LEU A 20 1.93 0.47 -6.51
CA LEU A 20 1.44 1.77 -6.96
C LEU A 20 -0.07 1.94 -7.18
N ASP A 21 -0.85 0.89 -7.03
CA ASP A 21 -2.32 0.95 -7.16
C ASP A 21 -3.02 0.25 -5.98
N ILE A 22 -2.58 0.60 -4.75
CA ILE A 22 -3.19 0.11 -3.51
C ILE A 22 -4.54 0.80 -3.32
N GLN A 23 -5.62 0.11 -3.70
CA GLN A 23 -6.99 0.59 -3.59
C GLN A 23 -7.95 -0.55 -3.28
N PRO A 24 -9.17 -0.30 -2.77
CA PRO A 24 -10.08 -1.37 -2.34
C PRO A 24 -10.40 -2.39 -3.42
N LYS A 25 -10.56 -1.96 -4.69
CA LYS A 25 -10.89 -2.88 -5.80
C LYS A 25 -9.76 -3.87 -6.13
N ASN A 26 -8.51 -3.54 -5.76
CA ASN A 26 -7.34 -4.37 -6.00
C ASN A 26 -6.98 -5.25 -4.78
N ILE A 27 -7.79 -5.20 -3.71
CA ILE A 27 -7.61 -5.98 -2.49
C ILE A 27 -8.79 -6.92 -2.34
N LEU A 28 -8.57 -8.20 -2.61
CA LEU A 28 -9.60 -9.23 -2.41
C LEU A 28 -9.41 -9.89 -1.06
N ILE A 29 -10.52 -10.14 -0.38
CA ILE A 29 -10.55 -10.88 0.89
C ILE A 29 -11.35 -12.16 0.70
N LYS A 30 -10.70 -13.31 0.84
CA LYS A 30 -11.33 -14.62 0.76
C LYS A 30 -10.76 -15.53 1.86
N ASP A 31 -11.63 -16.21 2.58
CA ASP A 31 -11.24 -17.16 3.65
C ASP A 31 -10.25 -16.55 4.66
N LYS A 32 -10.47 -15.29 5.05
CA LYS A 32 -9.61 -14.51 5.96
C LYS A 32 -8.18 -14.27 5.41
N ARG A 33 -7.96 -14.45 4.12
CA ARG A 33 -6.73 -14.13 3.41
C ARG A 33 -6.91 -12.89 2.57
N ILE A 34 -5.84 -12.14 2.37
CA ILE A 34 -5.78 -10.99 1.48
C ILE A 34 -5.03 -11.42 0.21
N TYR A 35 -5.57 -11.00 -0.92
CA TYR A 35 -4.97 -11.15 -2.23
C TYR A 35 -4.88 -9.78 -2.87
N LEU A 36 -3.72 -9.43 -3.41
CA LEU A 36 -3.58 -8.31 -4.32
C LEU A 36 -3.80 -8.78 -5.76
N VAL A 37 -4.58 -8.02 -6.50
CA VAL A 37 -4.85 -8.25 -7.92
C VAL A 37 -4.51 -7.00 -8.72
N ASP A 38 -4.39 -7.13 -10.03
CA ASP A 38 -4.08 -6.05 -10.96
C ASP A 38 -2.69 -5.42 -10.74
N PHE A 39 -1.66 -6.15 -11.15
CA PHE A 39 -0.27 -5.71 -11.15
C PHE A 39 0.11 -4.86 -12.38
N GLY A 40 -0.90 -4.36 -13.15
CA GLY A 40 -0.66 -3.61 -14.37
C GLY A 40 0.16 -2.32 -14.18
N ASN A 41 0.09 -1.72 -12.99
CA ASN A 41 0.83 -0.53 -12.61
C ASN A 41 2.12 -0.82 -11.84
N SER A 42 2.43 -2.10 -11.60
CA SER A 42 3.59 -2.48 -10.79
C SER A 42 4.84 -2.58 -11.64
N PHE A 43 5.98 -2.18 -11.09
CA PHE A 43 7.29 -2.29 -11.75
C PHE A 43 8.43 -2.22 -10.75
N TYR A 44 9.63 -2.52 -11.21
CA TYR A 44 10.86 -2.35 -10.43
C TYR A 44 11.22 -0.88 -10.25
N VAL A 45 11.76 -0.52 -9.09
CA VAL A 45 12.15 0.88 -8.77
C VAL A 45 13.08 1.49 -9.82
N ASP A 46 14.02 0.73 -10.37
CA ASP A 46 14.94 1.20 -11.39
C ASP A 46 14.28 1.46 -12.77
N GLU A 47 13.15 0.82 -13.05
CA GLU A 47 12.34 1.10 -14.23
C GLU A 47 11.50 2.38 -14.09
N ALA A 48 11.27 2.84 -12.85
CA ALA A 48 10.41 4.00 -12.56
C ALA A 48 10.88 5.28 -13.26
N GLN A 49 12.19 5.46 -13.38
CA GLN A 49 12.81 6.67 -13.96
C GLN A 49 12.53 6.83 -15.46
N ASN A 50 12.15 5.76 -16.15
CA ASN A 50 11.94 5.74 -17.60
C ASN A 50 10.45 5.82 -18.00
N ARG A 51 9.53 5.85 -17.05
CA ARG A 51 8.08 5.85 -17.33
C ARG A 51 7.49 7.25 -17.23
N GLN A 52 6.92 7.71 -18.35
CA GLN A 52 6.21 8.99 -18.46
C GLN A 52 4.69 8.79 -18.38
N MET A 53 4.21 7.96 -17.47
CA MET A 53 2.78 7.72 -17.31
C MET A 53 2.31 8.17 -15.93
N LEU A 54 1.18 8.87 -15.89
CA LEU A 54 0.43 9.11 -14.65
C LEU A 54 -0.08 7.77 -14.14
N LEU A 55 0.36 7.39 -12.95
CA LEU A 55 0.03 6.10 -12.37
C LEU A 55 -0.77 6.30 -11.08
N GLY A 56 -1.89 5.61 -11.00
CA GLY A 56 -2.61 5.45 -9.76
C GLY A 56 -4.03 6.02 -9.73
N THR A 57 -4.76 5.61 -8.73
CA THR A 57 -6.18 5.94 -8.54
C THR A 57 -6.32 7.17 -7.65
N PRO A 58 -7.10 8.20 -8.07
CA PRO A 58 -7.34 9.38 -7.26
C PRO A 58 -7.85 9.04 -5.85
N GLY A 59 -7.24 9.68 -4.85
CA GLY A 59 -7.53 9.45 -3.44
C GLY A 59 -6.71 8.33 -2.79
N TYR A 60 -6.01 7.50 -3.59
CA TYR A 60 -5.15 6.41 -3.12
C TYR A 60 -3.70 6.58 -3.57
N ALA A 61 -3.47 7.18 -4.73
CA ALA A 61 -2.14 7.40 -5.27
C ALA A 61 -1.42 8.57 -4.60
N ALA A 62 -0.12 8.38 -4.38
CA ALA A 62 0.74 9.40 -3.80
C ALA A 62 0.93 10.60 -4.74
N PRO A 63 1.14 11.82 -4.20
CA PRO A 63 1.28 13.03 -5.03
C PRO A 63 2.38 12.95 -6.08
N GLU A 64 3.49 12.29 -5.78
CA GLU A 64 4.62 12.11 -6.70
C GLU A 64 4.27 11.23 -7.91
N GLN A 65 3.27 10.33 -7.79
CA GLN A 65 2.81 9.51 -8.91
C GLN A 65 2.17 10.36 -10.04
N TYR A 66 1.70 11.57 -9.70
CA TYR A 66 1.12 12.50 -10.67
C TYR A 66 2.11 13.52 -11.25
N LYS A 67 3.36 13.51 -10.77
CA LYS A 67 4.33 14.53 -11.12
C LYS A 67 5.51 14.03 -11.95
N TYR A 68 5.51 12.75 -12.31
CA TYR A 68 6.68 12.11 -12.97
C TYR A 68 7.98 12.25 -12.19
N GLU A 69 7.90 12.36 -10.87
CA GLU A 69 9.05 12.38 -9.98
C GLU A 69 9.55 10.95 -9.75
N ASN A 70 10.82 10.83 -9.31
CA ASN A 70 11.40 9.52 -8.93
C ASN A 70 10.54 8.85 -7.87
N LEU A 71 9.97 7.69 -8.22
CA LEU A 71 9.15 6.88 -7.32
C LEU A 71 10.05 5.95 -6.50
N ASP A 72 9.67 5.77 -5.25
CA ASP A 72 10.26 4.79 -4.34
C ASP A 72 9.15 4.10 -3.52
N GLU A 73 9.53 3.20 -2.63
CA GLU A 73 8.64 2.39 -1.80
C GLU A 73 7.65 3.22 -0.98
N ARG A 74 7.96 4.49 -0.74
CA ARG A 74 7.10 5.41 0.02
C ARG A 74 5.83 5.82 -0.73
N ALA A 75 5.76 5.58 -2.04
CA ALA A 75 4.51 5.72 -2.79
C ALA A 75 3.47 4.67 -2.34
N ASP A 76 3.89 3.42 -2.15
CA ASP A 76 3.01 2.37 -1.62
C ASP A 76 2.63 2.61 -0.15
N ILE A 77 3.51 3.21 0.63
CA ILE A 77 3.21 3.62 2.01
C ILE A 77 2.04 4.61 2.04
N TYR A 78 2.00 5.56 1.11
CA TYR A 78 0.86 6.47 0.96
C TYR A 78 -0.44 5.70 0.67
N GLY A 79 -0.40 4.74 -0.26
CA GLY A 79 -1.55 3.89 -0.59
C GLY A 79 -2.04 3.06 0.61
N ILE A 80 -1.12 2.51 1.42
CA ILE A 80 -1.48 1.86 2.69
C ILE A 80 -2.21 2.83 3.62
N GLY A 81 -1.70 4.05 3.78
CA GLY A 81 -2.37 5.09 4.57
C GLY A 81 -3.78 5.41 4.06
N ALA A 82 -3.96 5.49 2.75
CA ALA A 82 -5.26 5.74 2.13
C ALA A 82 -6.25 4.59 2.39
N ILE A 83 -5.80 3.33 2.36
CA ILE A 83 -6.62 2.17 2.74
C ILE A 83 -6.99 2.23 4.23
N LEU A 84 -6.05 2.53 5.12
CA LEU A 84 -6.33 2.68 6.55
C LEU A 84 -7.36 3.79 6.79
N TYR A 85 -7.25 4.91 6.10
CA TYR A 85 -8.24 6.00 6.16
C TYR A 85 -9.61 5.53 5.68
N PHE A 86 -9.67 4.89 4.51
CA PHE A 86 -10.91 4.35 3.95
C PHE A 86 -11.60 3.36 4.90
N MET A 87 -10.85 2.47 5.55
CA MET A 87 -11.40 1.46 6.46
C MET A 87 -12.17 2.05 7.64
N VAL A 88 -11.79 3.22 8.14
CA VAL A 88 -12.43 3.83 9.32
C VAL A 88 -13.42 4.94 8.96
N THR A 89 -13.38 5.46 7.73
CA THR A 89 -14.24 6.58 7.32
C THR A 89 -15.22 6.22 6.21
N GLY A 90 -14.94 5.15 5.45
CA GLY A 90 -15.65 4.84 4.20
C GLY A 90 -15.41 5.86 3.08
N ARG A 91 -14.46 6.80 3.26
CA ARG A 91 -14.17 7.87 2.31
C ARG A 91 -12.80 7.67 1.69
N ASN A 92 -12.66 8.05 0.43
CA ASN A 92 -11.36 8.14 -0.22
C ASN A 92 -10.57 9.32 0.36
N GLY A 93 -9.25 9.19 0.39
CA GLY A 93 -8.39 10.34 0.63
C GLY A 93 -8.61 11.41 -0.44
N ASP A 94 -8.26 12.65 -0.13
CA ASP A 94 -8.20 13.67 -1.16
C ASP A 94 -6.73 13.96 -1.52
N CYS A 95 -6.52 14.52 -2.69
CA CYS A 95 -5.17 14.91 -3.15
C CYS A 95 -4.57 16.09 -2.37
N LYS A 96 -5.28 16.64 -1.38
CA LYS A 96 -4.81 17.72 -0.51
C LYS A 96 -3.88 17.22 0.61
N GLY A 97 -3.79 15.89 0.78
CA GLY A 97 -2.90 15.24 1.73
C GLY A 97 -3.44 15.20 3.16
N ALA A 98 -2.57 14.80 4.10
CA ALA A 98 -2.93 14.48 5.48
C ALA A 98 -3.63 15.58 6.28
N ARG A 99 -3.54 16.84 5.87
CA ARG A 99 -4.10 17.98 6.62
C ARG A 99 -5.62 18.07 6.56
N SER A 100 -6.23 17.59 5.48
CA SER A 100 -7.68 17.62 5.25
C SER A 100 -8.41 16.37 5.73
N LEU A 101 -7.71 15.40 6.30
CA LEU A 101 -8.30 14.14 6.74
C LEU A 101 -9.15 14.34 8.01
N GLU A 102 -10.43 14.08 7.87
CA GLU A 102 -11.39 14.05 8.98
C GLU A 102 -11.61 12.61 9.44
N PHE A 103 -11.61 12.41 10.74
CA PHE A 103 -11.79 11.08 11.34
C PHE A 103 -12.99 11.09 12.30
N PRO A 104 -13.70 9.96 12.44
CA PRO A 104 -14.65 9.77 13.53
C PRO A 104 -13.98 10.00 14.88
N ASN A 105 -14.76 10.52 15.87
CA ASN A 105 -14.23 10.85 17.19
C ASN A 105 -13.70 9.62 17.94
N GLU A 106 -14.29 8.45 17.67
CA GLU A 106 -13.98 7.17 18.31
C GLU A 106 -12.60 6.63 17.93
N ILE A 107 -12.01 7.13 16.83
CA ILE A 107 -10.70 6.69 16.37
C ILE A 107 -9.60 7.27 17.24
N THR A 108 -8.70 6.41 17.75
CA THR A 108 -7.63 6.82 18.65
C THR A 108 -6.65 7.80 18.00
N GLY A 109 -6.05 8.66 18.82
CA GLY A 109 -5.05 9.63 18.35
C GLY A 109 -3.86 8.97 17.67
N LYS A 110 -3.39 7.83 18.20
CA LYS A 110 -2.27 7.06 17.63
C LYS A 110 -2.60 6.55 16.22
N TYR A 111 -3.81 6.00 15.99
CA TYR A 111 -4.23 5.58 14.67
C TYR A 111 -4.26 6.75 13.68
N LYS A 112 -4.86 7.87 14.09
CA LYS A 112 -4.90 9.11 13.29
C LYS A 112 -3.49 9.58 12.89
N MET A 113 -2.52 9.48 13.83
CA MET A 113 -1.13 9.84 13.54
C MET A 113 -0.50 8.93 12.49
N ILE A 114 -0.66 7.60 12.61
CA ILE A 114 -0.13 6.64 11.63
C ILE A 114 -0.68 6.95 10.24
N VAL A 115 -2.00 7.12 10.10
CA VAL A 115 -2.62 7.42 8.81
C VAL A 115 -2.10 8.75 8.23
N LYS A 116 -2.05 9.81 9.05
CA LYS A 116 -1.56 11.12 8.62
C LYS A 116 -0.10 11.09 8.21
N GLN A 117 0.73 10.32 8.89
CA GLN A 117 2.14 10.16 8.54
C GLN A 117 2.29 9.40 7.22
N CYS A 118 1.57 8.28 7.04
CA CYS A 118 1.55 7.56 5.76
C CYS A 118 1.13 8.47 4.59
N MET A 119 0.09 9.29 4.80
CA MET A 119 -0.48 10.16 3.77
C MET A 119 0.13 11.56 3.75
N SER A 120 1.33 11.76 4.31
CA SER A 120 2.04 13.03 4.16
C SER A 120 2.25 13.36 2.69
N LYS A 121 2.00 14.65 2.30
CA LYS A 121 2.22 15.13 0.94
C LYS A 121 3.69 15.00 0.54
N ASP A 122 4.58 15.37 1.45
CA ASP A 122 6.00 15.19 1.29
C ASP A 122 6.39 13.79 1.78
N ARG A 123 6.98 13.00 0.89
CA ARG A 123 7.37 11.61 1.19
C ARG A 123 8.43 11.50 2.28
N GLU A 124 9.23 12.53 2.50
CA GLU A 124 10.28 12.53 3.54
C GLU A 124 9.69 12.48 4.96
N TYR A 125 8.44 12.87 5.13
CA TYR A 125 7.74 12.76 6.41
C TYR A 125 6.95 11.46 6.59
N ARG A 126 6.94 10.57 5.57
CA ARG A 126 6.32 9.25 5.68
C ARG A 126 7.24 8.29 6.45
N PHE A 127 6.70 7.12 6.78
CA PHE A 127 7.52 6.02 7.25
C PHE A 127 8.54 5.61 6.18
N LEU A 128 9.71 5.12 6.62
CA LEU A 128 10.76 4.67 5.71
C LEU A 128 10.46 3.30 5.12
N ASP A 129 9.76 2.46 5.88
CA ASP A 129 9.42 1.10 5.48
C ASP A 129 8.04 0.68 6.00
N VAL A 130 7.47 -0.34 5.34
CA VAL A 130 6.14 -0.87 5.64
C VAL A 130 6.11 -1.68 6.93
N SER A 131 7.24 -2.25 7.35
CA SER A 131 7.34 -3.04 8.58
C SER A 131 7.11 -2.17 9.80
N THR A 132 7.59 -0.94 9.78
CA THR A 132 7.36 0.06 10.83
C THR A 132 5.86 0.34 11.00
N ILE A 133 5.12 0.49 9.90
CA ILE A 133 3.65 0.67 9.94
C ILE A 133 2.99 -0.55 10.59
N ALA A 134 3.38 -1.76 10.15
CA ALA A 134 2.82 -3.00 10.67
C ALA A 134 3.03 -3.15 12.19
N ASN A 135 4.20 -2.78 12.68
CA ASN A 135 4.53 -2.83 14.12
C ASN A 135 3.71 -1.80 14.90
N ASN A 136 3.64 -0.55 14.43
CA ASN A 136 2.82 0.48 15.08
C ASN A 136 1.33 0.09 15.14
N LEU A 137 0.80 -0.57 14.10
CA LEU A 137 -0.59 -1.07 14.11
C LEU A 137 -0.79 -2.26 15.06
N LYS A 138 0.21 -3.15 15.19
CA LYS A 138 0.16 -4.26 16.18
C LYS A 138 0.14 -3.73 17.61
N ASP A 139 0.92 -2.71 17.90
CA ASP A 139 0.95 -2.09 19.24
C ASP A 139 -0.41 -1.48 19.61
N LEU A 140 -1.14 -0.92 18.64
CA LEU A 140 -2.51 -0.45 18.87
C LEU A 140 -3.46 -1.59 19.24
N THR A 141 -3.37 -2.74 18.56
CA THR A 141 -4.26 -3.89 18.84
C THR A 141 -4.00 -4.50 20.21
N ASN A 142 -2.80 -4.38 20.73
CA ASN A 142 -2.44 -4.87 22.06
C ASN A 142 -2.92 -3.95 23.20
N THR A 143 -3.13 -2.66 22.93
CA THR A 143 -3.46 -1.66 23.94
C THR A 143 -4.89 -1.13 23.90
N ASP A 144 -5.50 -0.99 22.72
CA ASP A 144 -6.69 -0.16 22.55
C ASP A 144 -7.86 -0.78 21.75
N ILE A 145 -7.72 -1.96 21.17
CA ILE A 145 -8.77 -2.50 20.28
C ILE A 145 -9.15 -3.92 20.69
N LYS A 146 -10.27 -4.07 21.40
CA LYS A 146 -10.99 -5.35 21.57
C LYS A 146 -11.77 -5.71 20.29
N TYR A 147 -11.11 -5.83 19.16
CA TYR A 147 -11.70 -6.46 17.98
C TYR A 147 -11.04 -7.81 17.76
N SER A 148 -11.72 -8.87 18.22
CA SER A 148 -11.34 -10.25 17.96
C SER A 148 -11.66 -10.61 16.50
N VAL A 149 -10.75 -10.33 15.59
CA VAL A 149 -10.78 -10.92 14.25
C VAL A 149 -9.58 -11.84 14.11
N GLY A 150 -9.84 -13.14 14.29
CA GLY A 150 -8.81 -14.17 14.09
C GLY A 150 -8.45 -14.31 12.62
N TYR A 151 -7.21 -14.01 12.25
CA TYR A 151 -6.70 -14.16 10.89
C TYR A 151 -5.82 -15.40 10.72
N LYS A 152 -5.96 -16.09 9.58
CA LYS A 152 -5.12 -17.21 9.13
C LYS A 152 -4.02 -16.72 8.16
N PRO A 153 -3.01 -17.56 7.87
CA PRO A 153 -1.84 -17.14 7.08
C PRO A 153 -2.18 -16.60 5.69
N LEU A 154 -1.32 -15.72 5.23
CA LEU A 154 -1.39 -15.03 3.95
C LEU A 154 -1.03 -15.95 2.79
N THR A 155 -1.79 -15.88 1.71
CA THR A 155 -1.42 -16.46 0.41
C THR A 155 -1.37 -15.33 -0.61
N ILE A 156 -0.27 -15.20 -1.33
CA ILE A 156 -0.11 -14.25 -2.43
C ILE A 156 -0.41 -15.01 -3.72
N SER A 157 -1.37 -14.52 -4.50
CA SER A 157 -1.67 -15.05 -5.83
C SER A 157 -1.58 -13.91 -6.84
N LEU A 158 -0.77 -14.10 -7.87
CA LEU A 158 -0.65 -13.16 -8.98
C LEU A 158 -1.65 -13.57 -10.07
N VAL A 159 -2.56 -12.68 -10.41
CA VAL A 159 -3.56 -12.91 -11.46
C VAL A 159 -3.44 -11.81 -12.50
N GLY A 160 -3.02 -12.19 -13.70
CA GLY A 160 -3.02 -11.31 -14.86
C GLY A 160 -4.41 -11.22 -15.46
N THR A 161 -4.91 -10.01 -15.64
CA THR A 161 -6.24 -9.76 -16.21
C THR A 161 -6.20 -9.42 -17.70
N SER A 162 -5.02 -9.14 -18.24
CA SER A 162 -4.81 -8.85 -19.66
C SER A 162 -3.40 -9.24 -20.12
N PRO A 163 -3.19 -9.47 -21.43
CA PRO A 163 -1.86 -9.62 -22.00
C PRO A 163 -1.02 -8.36 -21.70
N HIS A 164 0.27 -8.56 -21.42
CA HIS A 164 1.25 -7.49 -21.15
C HIS A 164 1.03 -6.68 -19.86
N CYS A 165 0.27 -7.19 -18.89
CA CYS A 165 0.08 -6.51 -17.59
C CYS A 165 1.29 -6.62 -16.63
N GLY A 166 2.43 -7.11 -17.09
CA GLY A 166 3.65 -7.25 -16.28
C GLY A 166 3.66 -8.41 -15.29
N VAL A 167 2.53 -9.11 -15.10
CA VAL A 167 2.39 -10.22 -14.13
C VAL A 167 3.40 -11.33 -14.40
N THR A 168 3.69 -11.63 -15.66
CA THR A 168 4.64 -12.70 -16.01
C THR A 168 6.04 -12.39 -15.50
N THR A 169 6.52 -11.16 -15.71
CA THR A 169 7.87 -10.73 -15.27
C THR A 169 7.96 -10.72 -13.74
N ILE A 170 6.97 -10.12 -13.08
CA ILE A 170 6.89 -10.08 -11.61
C ILE A 170 6.70 -11.50 -11.05
N GLY A 171 5.84 -12.31 -11.65
CA GLY A 171 5.59 -13.69 -11.23
C GLY A 171 6.84 -14.57 -11.33
N LEU A 172 7.64 -14.44 -12.37
CA LEU A 172 8.91 -15.16 -12.53
C LEU A 172 9.94 -14.70 -11.47
N ALA A 173 10.02 -13.39 -11.20
CA ALA A 173 10.90 -12.86 -10.16
C ALA A 173 10.53 -13.40 -8.78
N LEU A 174 9.24 -13.40 -8.43
CA LEU A 174 8.76 -13.93 -7.16
C LEU A 174 8.97 -15.45 -7.03
N ALA A 175 8.74 -16.22 -8.10
CA ALA A 175 8.95 -17.66 -8.11
C ALA A 175 10.43 -18.05 -7.97
N SER A 176 11.37 -17.22 -8.41
CA SER A 176 12.81 -17.46 -8.25
C SER A 176 13.33 -17.21 -6.84
N THR A 177 12.52 -16.61 -5.97
CA THR A 177 12.89 -16.19 -4.59
C THR A 177 12.34 -17.16 -3.53
N ILE A 178 11.42 -18.06 -3.90
CA ILE A 178 10.83 -19.09 -3.05
C ILE A 178 11.57 -20.42 -3.22
#